data_58cf6bc2337bee749c384be4ce74cefb
#
_entry.id   58cf6bc2337bee749c384be4ce74cefb
#
_cell.length_a   1.000
_cell.length_b   1.000
_cell.length_c   1.000
_cell.angle_alpha   90.00
_cell.angle_beta   90.00
_cell.angle_gamma   90.00
#
_symmetry.space_group_name_H-M   'P 1'
#
loop_
_entity.id
_entity.type
_entity.pdbx_description
1 polymer ?
#
loop_
_entity_poly.entity_id
_entity_poly.type
_entity_poly.pdbx_seq_one_letter_code
_entity_poly.pdbx_strand_id
1 'polypeptide(L)'
;MVTSVACGGGNTIKKAVPGPTATVRSARAAHLTLSSTAFSDGAPIPKQYTCDGANQSPPLSWSAAPTGSASLSLVVEDPDVPGGGFVHWTVSGIAPSVIALQAGHAPPGATEGRNGAGSVGYTGPCPPAGQTHHYLFMLKAVAGSTVLAVGELTGTYQRPGP
;
A
#
# COMPACT_ATOMS: atom_id res chain seq x y z
N MET A 1 -51.26 -55.39 -49.26
CA MET A 1 -51.30 -55.54 -47.81
C MET A 1 -49.92 -55.27 -47.25
N VAL A 2 -49.64 -54.09 -46.86
CA VAL A 2 -48.54 -53.79 -45.97
C VAL A 2 -48.77 -52.39 -45.35
N THR A 3 -48.95 -52.34 -44.09
CA THR A 3 -49.16 -51.17 -43.26
C THR A 3 -47.84 -50.54 -42.90
N SER A 4 -47.71 -49.23 -43.16
CA SER A 4 -46.55 -48.40 -42.77
C SER A 4 -46.78 -47.76 -41.43
N VAL A 5 -45.85 -47.96 -40.49
CA VAL A 5 -45.86 -47.30 -39.19
C VAL A 5 -44.79 -46.19 -39.21
N ALA A 6 -45.19 -44.96 -39.01
CA ALA A 6 -44.30 -43.81 -38.87
C ALA A 6 -43.91 -43.65 -37.36
N CYS A 7 -42.63 -43.69 -37.09
CA CYS A 7 -42.07 -43.26 -35.78
C CYS A 7 -41.65 -41.81 -35.81
N GLY A 8 -42.37 -40.97 -35.05
CA GLY A 8 -41.99 -39.62 -34.82
C GLY A 8 -40.93 -39.51 -33.74
N GLY A 9 -39.74 -39.03 -34.11
CA GLY A 9 -38.67 -38.68 -33.15
C GLY A 9 -38.86 -37.30 -32.59
N GLY A 10 -39.31 -37.21 -31.36
CA GLY A 10 -39.34 -35.95 -30.61
C GLY A 10 -37.96 -35.48 -30.17
N ASN A 11 -37.45 -34.45 -30.78
CA ASN A 11 -36.17 -33.86 -30.40
C ASN A 11 -36.40 -32.88 -29.24
N THR A 12 -36.20 -33.34 -28.02
CA THR A 12 -36.30 -32.49 -26.81
C THR A 12 -35.06 -31.67 -26.67
N ILE A 13 -35.11 -30.42 -27.10
CA ILE A 13 -34.04 -29.46 -26.84
C ILE A 13 -34.05 -29.13 -25.35
N LYS A 14 -33.07 -29.67 -24.60
CA LYS A 14 -32.83 -29.26 -23.22
C LYS A 14 -32.31 -27.80 -23.24
N LYS A 15 -33.19 -26.87 -22.86
CA LYS A 15 -32.84 -25.49 -22.61
C LYS A 15 -31.79 -25.43 -21.48
N ALA A 16 -30.57 -25.03 -21.82
CA ALA A 16 -29.52 -24.83 -20.83
C ALA A 16 -29.95 -23.68 -19.89
N VAL A 17 -30.05 -24.00 -18.59
CA VAL A 17 -30.27 -23.02 -17.54
C VAL A 17 -28.95 -22.25 -17.41
N PRO A 18 -28.93 -20.90 -17.56
CA PRO A 18 -27.73 -20.14 -17.27
C PRO A 18 -27.40 -20.28 -15.79
N GLY A 19 -26.23 -20.82 -15.52
CA GLY A 19 -25.69 -20.90 -14.16
C GLY A 19 -25.55 -19.50 -13.55
N PRO A 20 -25.50 -19.39 -12.21
CA PRO A 20 -25.39 -18.11 -11.55
C PRO A 20 -24.13 -17.38 -12.06
N THR A 21 -24.35 -16.24 -12.70
CA THR A 21 -23.26 -15.33 -13.06
C THR A 21 -22.60 -14.92 -11.76
N ALA A 22 -21.39 -15.44 -11.52
CA ALA A 22 -20.59 -15.00 -10.38
C ALA A 22 -20.32 -13.51 -10.56
N THR A 23 -21.04 -12.70 -9.82
CA THR A 23 -20.77 -11.27 -9.71
C THR A 23 -19.39 -11.17 -9.08
N VAL A 24 -18.39 -10.80 -9.88
CA VAL A 24 -17.07 -10.46 -9.39
C VAL A 24 -17.24 -9.22 -8.53
N ARG A 25 -17.49 -9.42 -7.24
CA ARG A 25 -17.35 -8.37 -6.25
C ARG A 25 -15.89 -7.95 -6.32
N SER A 26 -15.63 -6.74 -6.84
CA SER A 26 -14.35 -6.07 -6.63
C SER A 26 -14.14 -6.03 -5.12
N ALA A 27 -13.31 -6.94 -4.62
CA ALA A 27 -13.00 -6.99 -3.20
C ALA A 27 -12.25 -5.70 -2.87
N ARG A 28 -12.91 -4.82 -2.11
CA ARG A 28 -12.23 -3.65 -1.55
C ARG A 28 -11.04 -4.17 -0.75
N ALA A 29 -9.84 -3.59 -0.98
CA ALA A 29 -8.65 -3.95 -0.23
C ALA A 29 -8.94 -3.89 1.28
N ALA A 30 -8.44 -4.87 2.03
CA ALA A 30 -8.56 -4.88 3.47
C ALA A 30 -7.75 -3.72 4.08
N HIS A 31 -8.03 -3.38 5.33
CA HIS A 31 -7.30 -2.34 6.04
C HIS A 31 -6.14 -2.96 6.86
N LEU A 32 -4.93 -2.39 6.71
CA LEU A 32 -3.81 -2.63 7.60
C LEU A 32 -3.74 -1.47 8.61
N THR A 33 -3.60 -1.79 9.89
CA THR A 33 -3.27 -0.76 10.87
C THR A 33 -1.78 -0.42 10.73
N LEU A 34 -1.45 0.80 10.31
CA LEU A 34 -0.08 1.32 10.27
C LEU A 34 0.09 2.36 11.37
N SER A 35 1.15 2.26 12.14
CA SER A 35 1.42 3.14 13.28
C SER A 35 2.91 3.39 13.49
N SER A 36 3.24 4.42 14.26
CA SER A 36 4.60 4.71 14.72
C SER A 36 4.58 4.91 16.23
N THR A 37 5.67 4.52 16.91
CA THR A 37 5.88 4.89 18.31
C THR A 37 6.43 6.31 18.46
N ALA A 38 6.83 6.93 17.35
CA ALA A 38 7.41 8.27 17.34
C ALA A 38 6.36 9.39 17.24
N PHE A 39 5.24 9.13 16.56
CA PHE A 39 4.13 10.09 16.41
C PHE A 39 2.81 9.36 16.13
N SER A 40 1.70 9.99 16.48
CA SER A 40 0.36 9.52 16.17
C SER A 40 -0.10 10.03 14.81
N ASP A 41 -1.15 9.43 14.25
CA ASP A 41 -1.76 9.89 13.00
C ASP A 41 -2.16 11.37 13.08
N GLY A 42 -1.77 12.16 12.09
CA GLY A 42 -1.95 13.61 12.02
C GLY A 42 -1.02 14.42 12.92
N ALA A 43 -0.19 13.81 13.77
CA ALA A 43 0.67 14.51 14.71
C ALA A 43 2.02 14.92 14.08
N PRO A 44 2.74 15.89 14.71
CA PRO A 44 4.06 16.30 14.26
C PRO A 44 5.09 15.16 14.30
N ILE A 45 5.85 15.01 13.21
CA ILE A 45 7.00 14.12 13.13
C ILE A 45 8.15 14.73 13.93
N PRO A 46 8.75 14.01 14.90
CA PRO A 46 9.87 14.53 15.68
C PRO A 46 11.08 14.90 14.82
N LYS A 47 11.76 15.97 15.17
CA LYS A 47 12.89 16.57 14.45
C LYS A 47 13.96 15.55 14.03
N GLN A 48 14.23 14.54 14.86
CA GLN A 48 15.25 13.50 14.58
C GLN A 48 14.99 12.74 13.28
N TYR A 49 13.73 12.67 12.80
CA TYR A 49 13.34 11.99 11.56
C TYR A 49 13.26 12.92 10.36
N THR A 50 13.74 14.14 10.48
CA THR A 50 13.66 15.20 9.47
C THR A 50 15.04 15.69 9.05
N CYS A 51 15.12 16.51 8.02
CA CYS A 51 16.39 17.10 7.56
C CYS A 51 17.06 18.04 8.60
N ASP A 52 16.31 18.49 9.59
CA ASP A 52 16.84 19.32 10.67
C ASP A 52 17.39 18.50 11.86
N GLY A 53 17.33 17.16 11.76
CA GLY A 53 17.83 16.22 12.75
C GLY A 53 18.73 15.15 12.15
N ALA A 54 18.58 13.88 12.64
CA ALA A 54 19.41 12.76 12.18
C ALA A 54 19.04 12.26 10.78
N ASN A 55 17.94 12.75 10.22
CA ASN A 55 17.47 12.39 8.87
C ASN A 55 17.31 10.86 8.67
N GLN A 56 16.82 10.17 9.69
CA GLN A 56 16.57 8.73 9.67
C GLN A 56 15.07 8.45 9.59
N SER A 57 14.68 7.31 9.02
CA SER A 57 13.28 6.91 8.97
C SER A 57 12.71 6.69 10.38
N PRO A 58 11.44 7.05 10.66
CA PRO A 58 10.81 6.73 11.94
C PRO A 58 10.58 5.22 12.09
N PRO A 59 10.48 4.72 13.33
CA PRO A 59 10.04 3.35 13.57
C PRO A 59 8.58 3.21 13.16
N LEU A 60 8.25 2.12 12.48
CA LEU A 60 6.89 1.81 12.05
C LEU A 60 6.49 0.41 12.50
N SER A 61 5.21 0.20 12.73
CA SER A 61 4.62 -1.11 12.98
C SER A 61 3.26 -1.22 12.30
N TRP A 62 2.84 -2.44 11.97
CA TRP A 62 1.57 -2.69 11.30
C TRP A 62 0.97 -4.03 11.68
N SER A 63 -0.34 -4.17 11.43
CA SER A 63 -1.03 -5.44 11.62
C SER A 63 -0.53 -6.51 10.65
N ALA A 64 -0.75 -7.79 10.98
CA ALA A 64 -0.39 -8.90 10.09
C ALA A 64 -0.97 -8.72 8.69
N ALA A 65 -0.17 -9.02 7.67
CA ALA A 65 -0.62 -9.01 6.29
C ALA A 65 -1.71 -10.08 6.07
N PRO A 66 -2.71 -9.83 5.20
CA PRO A 66 -3.72 -10.82 4.85
C PRO A 66 -3.11 -12.10 4.30
N THR A 67 -3.77 -13.22 4.55
CA THR A 67 -3.40 -14.51 3.93
C THR A 67 -3.36 -14.37 2.41
N GLY A 68 -2.34 -14.92 1.78
CA GLY A 68 -2.13 -14.83 0.34
C GLY A 68 -1.27 -13.64 -0.10
N SER A 69 -0.84 -12.77 0.83
CA SER A 69 0.12 -11.71 0.51
C SER A 69 1.47 -12.31 0.11
N ALA A 70 1.98 -11.90 -1.05
CA ALA A 70 3.31 -12.30 -1.52
C ALA A 70 4.41 -11.37 -0.97
N SER A 71 4.11 -10.08 -0.82
CA SER A 71 5.01 -9.09 -0.24
C SER A 71 4.25 -7.85 0.22
N LEU A 72 4.94 -6.96 0.97
CA LEU A 72 4.47 -5.62 1.24
C LEU A 72 5.40 -4.60 0.58
N SER A 73 4.86 -3.40 0.35
CA SER A 73 5.61 -2.23 -0.09
C SER A 73 5.21 -1.02 0.74
N LEU A 74 6.18 -0.16 1.05
CA LEU A 74 5.98 1.09 1.76
C LEU A 74 6.41 2.25 0.87
N VAL A 75 5.59 3.28 0.83
CA VAL A 75 5.91 4.56 0.18
C VAL A 75 5.66 5.68 1.18
N VAL A 76 6.56 6.65 1.22
CA VAL A 76 6.41 7.89 2.00
C VAL A 76 6.42 9.06 1.03
N GLU A 77 5.36 9.83 1.03
CA GLU A 77 5.15 10.94 0.10
C GLU A 77 4.79 12.23 0.84
N ASP A 78 5.23 13.36 0.29
CA ASP A 78 4.77 14.70 0.64
C ASP A 78 3.88 15.22 -0.52
N PRO A 79 2.55 15.22 -0.36
CA PRO A 79 1.64 15.70 -1.39
C PRO A 79 1.59 17.22 -1.50
N ASP A 80 2.12 17.96 -0.52
CA ASP A 80 2.04 19.43 -0.46
C ASP A 80 3.10 20.11 -1.33
N VAL A 81 4.07 19.35 -1.86
CA VAL A 81 5.06 19.89 -2.78
C VAL A 81 4.40 20.23 -4.14
N PRO A 82 4.50 21.48 -4.60
CA PRO A 82 3.97 21.89 -5.90
C PRO A 82 4.51 21.04 -7.07
N GLY A 83 3.65 20.69 -7.99
CA GLY A 83 4.03 19.94 -9.20
C GLY A 83 3.86 18.43 -9.12
N GLY A 84 3.21 17.91 -8.09
CA GLY A 84 2.82 16.49 -8.04
C GLY A 84 3.37 15.70 -6.85
N GLY A 85 3.80 16.39 -5.81
CA GLY A 85 4.30 15.76 -4.59
C GLY A 85 5.79 15.39 -4.68
N PHE A 86 6.32 14.86 -3.57
CA PHE A 86 7.71 14.42 -3.45
C PHE A 86 7.77 13.08 -2.72
N VAL A 87 8.47 12.12 -3.32
CA VAL A 87 8.66 10.79 -2.70
C VAL A 87 9.87 10.84 -1.77
N HIS A 88 9.60 10.62 -0.48
CA HIS A 88 10.62 10.61 0.58
C HIS A 88 11.28 9.25 0.75
N TRP A 89 10.54 8.17 0.52
CA TRP A 89 11.05 6.81 0.67
C TRP A 89 10.20 5.81 -0.09
N THR A 90 10.85 4.81 -0.67
CA THR A 90 10.18 3.62 -1.21
C THR A 90 10.89 2.37 -0.75
N VAL A 91 10.12 1.39 -0.27
CA VAL A 91 10.62 0.07 0.12
C VAL A 91 9.73 -0.99 -0.51
N SER A 92 10.32 -1.96 -1.17
CA SER A 92 9.61 -3.06 -1.82
C SER A 92 10.15 -4.41 -1.39
N GLY A 93 9.36 -5.47 -1.61
CA GLY A 93 9.77 -6.83 -1.27
C GLY A 93 9.83 -7.11 0.23
N ILE A 94 9.12 -6.35 1.06
CA ILE A 94 9.01 -6.63 2.49
C ILE A 94 8.30 -7.97 2.67
N ALA A 95 8.89 -8.90 3.41
CA ALA A 95 8.30 -10.21 3.67
C ALA A 95 6.98 -10.07 4.46
N PRO A 96 5.92 -10.83 4.14
CA PRO A 96 4.62 -10.73 4.82
C PRO A 96 4.66 -11.04 6.33
N SER A 97 5.70 -11.73 6.79
CA SER A 97 5.95 -12.01 8.21
C SER A 97 6.53 -10.82 8.98
N VAL A 98 7.05 -9.81 8.30
CA VAL A 98 7.54 -8.58 8.93
C VAL A 98 6.34 -7.73 9.33
N ILE A 99 6.30 -7.31 10.58
CA ILE A 99 5.22 -6.48 11.16
C ILE A 99 5.72 -5.16 11.73
N ALA A 100 7.04 -4.92 11.67
CA ALA A 100 7.64 -3.69 12.16
C ALA A 100 9.00 -3.44 11.52
N LEU A 101 9.43 -2.19 11.53
CA LEU A 101 10.79 -1.76 11.25
C LEU A 101 11.29 -0.79 12.32
N GLN A 102 12.59 -0.82 12.56
CA GLN A 102 13.25 0.08 13.50
C GLN A 102 13.61 1.40 12.80
N ALA A 103 13.78 2.45 13.60
CA ALA A 103 14.23 3.73 13.10
C ALA A 103 15.57 3.61 12.34
N GLY A 104 15.66 4.25 11.17
CA GLY A 104 16.88 4.29 10.36
C GLY A 104 17.21 2.99 9.61
N HIS A 105 16.34 1.99 9.61
CA HIS A 105 16.59 0.69 8.98
C HIS A 105 15.45 0.29 8.05
N ALA A 106 15.82 -0.19 6.85
CA ALA A 106 14.88 -0.94 6.01
C ALA A 106 14.72 -2.37 6.56
N PRO A 107 13.56 -3.02 6.34
CA PRO A 107 13.37 -4.42 6.73
C PRO A 107 14.38 -5.34 6.05
N PRO A 108 14.86 -6.39 6.74
CA PRO A 108 15.77 -7.36 6.14
C PRO A 108 15.21 -7.96 4.85
N GLY A 109 16.02 -8.02 3.80
CA GLY A 109 15.66 -8.60 2.50
C GLY A 109 14.79 -7.70 1.61
N ALA A 110 14.35 -6.55 2.11
CA ALA A 110 13.63 -5.57 1.30
C ALA A 110 14.58 -4.71 0.45
N THR A 111 14.06 -4.14 -0.61
CA THR A 111 14.79 -3.25 -1.52
C THR A 111 14.30 -1.83 -1.35
N GLU A 112 15.24 -0.92 -1.09
CA GLU A 112 14.98 0.51 -1.09
C GLU A 112 15.13 1.09 -2.51
N GLY A 113 14.20 1.94 -2.90
CA GLY A 113 14.22 2.63 -4.18
C GLY A 113 14.81 4.03 -4.09
N ARG A 114 14.88 4.69 -5.24
CA ARG A 114 15.29 6.09 -5.32
C ARG A 114 14.15 6.99 -4.82
N ASN A 115 14.51 7.96 -4.00
CA ASN A 115 13.62 9.03 -3.55
C ASN A 115 13.60 10.21 -4.54
N GLY A 116 12.78 11.19 -4.28
CA GLY A 116 12.64 12.39 -5.11
C GLY A 116 13.89 13.26 -5.21
N ALA A 117 14.87 13.10 -4.30
CA ALA A 117 16.18 13.73 -4.37
C ALA A 117 17.19 12.93 -5.22
N GLY A 118 16.79 11.77 -5.78
CA GLY A 118 17.64 10.91 -6.60
C GLY A 118 18.55 9.96 -5.82
N SER A 119 18.47 9.96 -4.48
CA SER A 119 19.23 9.05 -3.60
C SER A 119 18.43 7.79 -3.31
N VAL A 120 19.10 6.69 -2.99
CA VAL A 120 18.46 5.46 -2.51
C VAL A 120 18.21 5.60 -1.01
N GLY A 121 17.02 5.18 -0.58
CA GLY A 121 16.63 5.17 0.84
C GLY A 121 15.82 6.39 1.25
N TYR A 122 15.69 6.56 2.56
CA TYR A 122 14.88 7.59 3.19
C TYR A 122 15.54 8.96 3.10
N THR A 123 14.72 9.98 2.78
CA THR A 123 15.04 11.40 3.03
C THR A 123 13.92 12.01 3.87
N GLY A 124 14.28 12.71 4.94
CA GLY A 124 13.30 13.21 5.90
C GLY A 124 12.54 14.43 5.41
N PRO A 125 11.42 14.76 6.07
CA PRO A 125 10.71 16.01 5.92
C PRO A 125 11.64 17.22 5.89
N CYS A 126 11.51 18.06 4.85
CA CYS A 126 12.31 19.26 4.69
C CYS A 126 11.53 20.36 3.94
N PRO A 127 10.37 20.81 4.46
CA PRO A 127 9.57 21.82 3.81
C PRO A 127 10.30 23.17 3.84
N PRO A 128 9.89 24.15 3.03
CA PRO A 128 10.41 25.51 3.13
C PRO A 128 10.24 26.05 4.55
N ALA A 129 11.18 26.89 4.99
CA ALA A 129 11.18 27.48 6.33
C ALA A 129 9.84 28.17 6.64
N GLY A 130 9.27 27.88 7.80
CA GLY A 130 7.97 28.40 8.25
C GLY A 130 6.74 27.68 7.67
N GLN A 131 6.92 26.78 6.71
CA GLN A 131 5.80 26.01 6.14
C GLN A 131 5.60 24.67 6.86
N THR A 132 4.34 24.24 6.91
CA THR A 132 3.93 22.94 7.42
C THR A 132 3.50 22.08 6.25
N HIS A 133 4.10 20.90 6.10
CA HIS A 133 3.70 19.90 5.11
C HIS A 133 3.21 18.62 5.79
N HIS A 134 2.44 17.83 5.04
CA HIS A 134 1.96 16.51 5.41
C HIS A 134 2.83 15.44 4.77
N TYR A 135 3.02 14.35 5.49
CA TYR A 135 3.82 13.20 5.03
C TYR A 135 2.97 11.96 5.17
N LEU A 136 2.59 11.40 4.03
CA LEU A 136 1.75 10.20 3.96
C LEU A 136 2.63 8.96 3.87
N PHE A 137 2.54 8.11 4.87
CA PHE A 137 3.14 6.77 4.89
C PHE A 137 2.06 5.79 4.42
N MET A 138 2.30 5.12 3.31
CA MET A 138 1.36 4.18 2.71
C MET A 138 1.99 2.79 2.62
N LEU A 139 1.42 1.81 3.32
CA LEU A 139 1.81 0.41 3.28
C LEU A 139 0.79 -0.39 2.48
N LYS A 140 1.24 -1.18 1.52
CA LYS A 140 0.40 -2.06 0.70
C LYS A 140 0.84 -3.50 0.83
N ALA A 141 -0.09 -4.42 1.09
CA ALA A 141 0.12 -5.84 0.95
C ALA A 141 -0.37 -6.29 -0.42
N VAL A 142 0.46 -7.02 -1.16
CA VAL A 142 0.20 -7.37 -2.56
C VAL A 142 0.37 -8.86 -2.85
N ALA A 143 -0.39 -9.34 -3.83
CA ALA A 143 -0.22 -10.65 -4.45
C ALA A 143 -0.15 -10.45 -5.98
N GLY A 144 1.05 -10.52 -6.55
CA GLY A 144 1.30 -10.10 -7.92
C GLY A 144 0.92 -8.62 -8.13
N SER A 145 0.00 -8.34 -9.06
CA SER A 145 -0.52 -6.98 -9.31
C SER A 145 -1.73 -6.60 -8.45
N THR A 146 -2.23 -7.50 -7.61
CA THR A 146 -3.42 -7.27 -6.79
C THR A 146 -3.04 -6.70 -5.44
N VAL A 147 -3.64 -5.56 -5.06
CA VAL A 147 -3.53 -5.00 -3.70
C VAL A 147 -4.58 -5.67 -2.82
N LEU A 148 -4.12 -6.39 -1.80
CA LEU A 148 -4.97 -7.11 -0.84
C LEU A 148 -5.36 -6.25 0.35
N ALA A 149 -4.46 -5.39 0.81
CA ALA A 149 -4.70 -4.50 1.93
C ALA A 149 -3.85 -3.23 1.84
N VAL A 150 -4.34 -2.15 2.46
CA VAL A 150 -3.66 -0.85 2.54
C VAL A 150 -3.70 -0.36 3.98
N GLY A 151 -2.60 0.20 4.46
CA GLY A 151 -2.50 0.93 5.71
C GLY A 151 -1.89 2.30 5.47
N GLU A 152 -2.39 3.31 6.16
CA GLU A 152 -1.95 4.70 6.03
C GLU A 152 -1.67 5.29 7.40
N LEU A 153 -0.67 6.16 7.46
CA LEU A 153 -0.32 6.98 8.62
C LEU A 153 0.15 8.32 8.10
N THR A 154 -0.39 9.41 8.61
CA THR A 154 0.01 10.76 8.23
C THR A 154 0.75 11.42 9.38
N GLY A 155 1.89 12.03 9.08
CA GLY A 155 2.57 12.94 9.99
C GLY A 155 2.64 14.33 9.40
N THR A 156 2.90 15.32 10.23
CA THR A 156 3.16 16.70 9.81
C THR A 156 4.56 17.12 10.21
N TYR A 157 5.14 18.07 9.50
CA TYR A 157 6.35 18.73 9.94
C TYR A 157 6.33 20.20 9.52
N GLN A 158 6.57 21.06 10.48
CA GLN A 158 6.80 22.48 10.25
C GLN A 158 8.27 22.77 10.46
N ARG A 159 8.93 23.20 9.39
CA ARG A 159 10.33 23.63 9.52
C ARG A 159 10.39 24.96 10.25
N PRO A 160 11.27 25.13 11.27
CA PRO A 160 11.46 26.43 11.91
C PRO A 160 11.75 27.53 10.89
N GLY A 161 11.17 28.70 11.09
CA GLY A 161 11.52 29.89 10.33
C GLY A 161 12.91 30.41 10.77
N PRO A 162 13.48 31.32 10.01
CA PRO A 162 14.72 32.03 10.38
C PRO A 162 14.56 32.86 11.65
#